data_c61fdb850be01df4668773ae18be1c31
#
_entry.id   c61fdb850be01df4668773ae18be1c31
#
_cell.length_a   1.000
_cell.length_b   1.000
_cell.length_c   1.000
_cell.angle_alpha   90.00
_cell.angle_beta   90.00
_cell.angle_gamma   90.00
#
_symmetry.space_group_name_H-M   'P 1'
#
loop_
_entity.id
_entity.type
_entity.pdbx_description
1 polymer ?
#
loop_
_entity_poly.entity_id
_entity_poly.type
_entity_poly.pdbx_seq_one_letter_code
_entity_poly.pdbx_strand_id
1 'polypeptide(L)'
;MSDILLTAYPGSILGPIAKLLGILMDWIYSGISNITGGRVESVVLSIVIITIIIYMCLLPLTIKQQKFSKLSQKMQPEMQAIQAKYKNKKDQASMMAMQEETQLLYQKYGISPMGSCVQMLIQMPILFALYRVFYNIPAYLSGVKGSFTGLVDSIQQTSGYQNTLVSLMEKYNVVTSSGLNASNAASKLADASGDTLSNYIIDILYKLPSKGWDALMDGKFFDGIQSVVEKTHDALLHFNYFLGLNISDTPWYIIKSNFTDKPDKWLLFVILALLIPVLSYLTQMINIKLMPQATNGNDQMANQMKMMNLMMPLMSLFICFTVPVGLGIYWICSALVRGIQQFFVNRHIENLDLEAVMAKNEEKAKKKREKMGLSEDYIKKAAQIKTKSIDNKANVSVSAGTEEKLAKAAEYKANAKAGSLASKANMVKEFNERNSRK
;
A
#
# COMPACT_ATOMS: atom_id res chain seq x y z
N MET A 1 -27.69 -14.44 -0.77
CA MET A 1 -26.37 -13.97 -0.30
C MET A 1 -25.35 -13.74 -1.43
N SER A 2 -25.71 -13.98 -2.68
CA SER A 2 -24.81 -13.76 -3.85
C SER A 2 -24.96 -12.35 -4.48
N ASP A 3 -25.96 -11.58 -4.10
CA ASP A 3 -26.42 -10.41 -4.87
C ASP A 3 -25.71 -9.08 -4.50
N ILE A 4 -24.88 -9.08 -3.45
CA ILE A 4 -24.09 -7.89 -3.06
C ILE A 4 -22.81 -7.76 -3.90
N LEU A 5 -22.49 -8.74 -4.74
CA LEU A 5 -21.18 -8.88 -5.36
C LEU A 5 -20.96 -8.08 -6.67
N LEU A 6 -21.99 -7.51 -7.28
CA LEU A 6 -21.86 -6.91 -8.63
C LEU A 6 -21.23 -5.52 -8.67
N THR A 7 -21.37 -4.74 -7.60
CA THR A 7 -20.71 -3.44 -7.45
C THR A 7 -19.48 -3.51 -6.52
N ALA A 8 -19.35 -4.61 -5.77
CA ALA A 8 -18.16 -4.91 -4.96
C ALA A 8 -16.98 -5.28 -5.86
N TYR A 9 -15.77 -4.97 -5.41
CA TYR A 9 -14.57 -5.24 -6.19
C TYR A 9 -14.33 -6.75 -6.41
N PRO A 10 -14.28 -7.24 -7.66
CA PRO A 10 -14.24 -8.67 -7.98
C PRO A 10 -12.82 -9.28 -7.97
N GLY A 11 -11.78 -8.52 -7.60
CA GLY A 11 -10.38 -8.99 -7.63
C GLY A 11 -10.14 -10.20 -6.72
N SER A 12 -9.38 -11.17 -7.21
CA SER A 12 -9.14 -12.46 -6.53
C SER A 12 -8.46 -12.34 -5.17
N ILE A 13 -7.60 -11.34 -4.96
CA ILE A 13 -6.88 -11.10 -3.69
C ILE A 13 -7.57 -10.03 -2.85
N LEU A 14 -7.85 -8.88 -3.45
CA LEU A 14 -8.42 -7.73 -2.74
C LEU A 14 -9.92 -7.87 -2.51
N GLY A 15 -10.65 -8.60 -3.38
CA GLY A 15 -12.08 -8.81 -3.26
C GLY A 15 -12.50 -9.44 -1.93
N PRO A 16 -11.93 -10.60 -1.53
CA PRO A 16 -12.23 -11.21 -0.23
C PRO A 16 -11.91 -10.31 0.96
N ILE A 17 -10.81 -9.55 0.90
CA ILE A 17 -10.43 -8.61 1.96
C ILE A 17 -11.42 -7.44 2.01
N ALA A 18 -11.77 -6.85 0.87
CA ALA A 18 -12.75 -5.78 0.79
C ALA A 18 -14.14 -6.22 1.27
N LYS A 19 -14.55 -7.45 0.94
CA LYS A 19 -15.79 -8.05 1.42
C LYS A 19 -15.80 -8.20 2.94
N LEU A 20 -14.73 -8.74 3.53
CA LEU A 20 -14.59 -8.88 4.97
C LEU A 20 -14.66 -7.52 5.67
N LEU A 21 -13.92 -6.54 5.19
CA LEU A 21 -13.91 -5.18 5.72
C LEU A 21 -15.27 -4.49 5.54
N GLY A 22 -15.94 -4.73 4.42
CA GLY A 22 -17.27 -4.23 4.15
C GLY A 22 -18.31 -4.80 5.13
N ILE A 23 -18.32 -6.12 5.36
CA ILE A 23 -19.21 -6.77 6.34
C ILE A 23 -18.97 -6.19 7.74
N LEU A 24 -17.71 -6.04 8.14
CA LEU A 24 -17.36 -5.45 9.44
C LEU A 24 -17.84 -3.99 9.52
N MET A 25 -17.69 -3.23 8.46
CA MET A 25 -18.16 -1.84 8.40
C MET A 25 -19.69 -1.74 8.46
N ASP A 26 -20.42 -2.65 7.79
CA ASP A 26 -21.90 -2.71 7.81
C ASP A 26 -22.41 -3.07 9.22
N TRP A 27 -21.75 -4.00 9.92
CA TRP A 27 -22.07 -4.31 11.32
C TRP A 27 -21.86 -3.12 12.25
N ILE A 28 -20.74 -2.39 12.06
CA ILE A 28 -20.45 -1.18 12.87
C ILE A 28 -21.52 -0.12 12.60
N TYR A 29 -21.82 0.15 11.32
CA TYR A 29 -22.80 1.14 10.92
C TYR A 29 -24.20 0.80 11.47
N SER A 30 -24.67 -0.42 11.24
CA SER A 30 -25.94 -0.91 11.75
C SER A 30 -25.99 -0.93 13.29
N GLY A 31 -24.89 -1.30 13.94
CA GLY A 31 -24.76 -1.26 15.40
C GLY A 31 -24.90 0.16 15.96
N ILE A 32 -24.27 1.15 15.32
CA ILE A 32 -24.39 2.58 15.73
C ILE A 32 -25.83 3.04 15.54
N SER A 33 -26.44 2.77 14.38
CA SER A 33 -27.82 3.14 14.08
C SER A 33 -28.78 2.54 15.11
N ASN A 34 -28.66 1.23 15.41
CA ASN A 34 -29.51 0.55 16.39
C ASN A 34 -29.36 1.10 17.80
N ILE A 35 -28.11 1.32 18.27
CA ILE A 35 -27.85 1.84 19.63
C ILE A 35 -28.38 3.27 19.80
N THR A 36 -28.30 4.08 18.74
CA THR A 36 -28.76 5.47 18.74
C THR A 36 -30.21 5.66 18.36
N GLY A 37 -30.92 4.57 18.05
CA GLY A 37 -32.31 4.62 17.58
C GLY A 37 -32.44 5.37 16.26
N GLY A 38 -31.47 5.21 15.32
CA GLY A 38 -31.43 5.87 14.03
C GLY A 38 -31.04 7.36 14.06
N ARG A 39 -30.67 7.89 15.24
CA ARG A 39 -30.27 9.33 15.37
C ARG A 39 -28.87 9.62 14.82
N VAL A 40 -27.99 8.62 14.83
CA VAL A 40 -26.62 8.74 14.32
C VAL A 40 -26.39 7.67 13.28
N GLU A 41 -26.47 8.06 12.03
CA GLU A 41 -26.16 7.24 10.86
C GLU A 41 -24.97 7.86 10.13
N SER A 42 -23.79 7.66 10.67
CA SER A 42 -22.58 8.31 10.16
C SER A 42 -21.59 7.30 9.59
N VAL A 43 -21.37 7.37 8.30
CA VAL A 43 -20.31 6.63 7.61
C VAL A 43 -18.94 7.00 8.16
N VAL A 44 -18.72 8.28 8.49
CA VAL A 44 -17.44 8.76 9.06
C VAL A 44 -17.15 8.11 10.40
N LEU A 45 -18.14 8.00 11.29
CA LEU A 45 -17.97 7.34 12.58
C LEU A 45 -17.64 5.85 12.38
N SER A 46 -18.28 5.21 11.40
CA SER A 46 -17.97 3.82 11.04
C SER A 46 -16.53 3.68 10.50
N ILE A 47 -16.06 4.63 9.70
CA ILE A 47 -14.66 4.69 9.23
C ILE A 47 -13.69 4.81 10.43
N VAL A 48 -13.98 5.66 11.40
CA VAL A 48 -13.13 5.83 12.59
C VAL A 48 -13.07 4.54 13.40
N ILE A 49 -14.21 3.93 13.70
CA ILE A 49 -14.30 2.71 14.52
C ILE A 49 -13.61 1.53 13.82
N ILE A 50 -13.90 1.29 12.54
CA ILE A 50 -13.23 0.21 11.79
C ILE A 50 -11.72 0.41 11.74
N THR A 51 -11.27 1.65 11.62
CA THR A 51 -9.84 1.98 11.66
C THR A 51 -9.22 1.57 12.99
N ILE A 52 -9.85 1.93 14.10
CA ILE A 52 -9.38 1.55 15.44
C ILE A 52 -9.31 0.02 15.57
N ILE A 53 -10.37 -0.69 15.17
CA ILE A 53 -10.44 -2.15 15.23
C ILE A 53 -9.30 -2.80 14.43
N ILE A 54 -9.08 -2.36 13.19
CA ILE A 54 -8.01 -2.89 12.32
C ILE A 54 -6.64 -2.69 12.99
N TYR A 55 -6.35 -1.49 13.50
CA TYR A 55 -5.06 -1.23 14.15
C TYR A 55 -4.90 -1.94 15.48
N MET A 56 -5.98 -2.19 16.22
CA MET A 56 -5.94 -3.03 17.42
C MET A 56 -5.65 -4.50 17.06
N CYS A 57 -6.24 -5.03 16.00
CA CYS A 57 -5.92 -6.37 15.48
C CYS A 57 -4.46 -6.47 14.99
N LEU A 58 -3.92 -5.40 14.43
CA LEU A 58 -2.53 -5.34 13.95
C LEU A 58 -1.51 -5.01 15.06
N LEU A 59 -1.95 -4.70 16.28
CA LEU A 59 -1.07 -4.31 17.39
C LEU A 59 0.05 -5.34 17.69
N PRO A 60 -0.21 -6.67 17.73
CA PRO A 60 0.87 -7.64 17.95
C PRO A 60 1.96 -7.60 16.87
N LEU A 61 1.56 -7.32 15.62
CA LEU A 61 2.49 -7.15 14.51
C LEU A 61 3.29 -5.85 14.66
N THR A 62 2.64 -4.77 15.07
CA THR A 62 3.27 -3.46 15.34
C THR A 62 4.33 -3.58 16.44
N ILE A 63 4.05 -4.30 17.52
CA ILE A 63 5.02 -4.56 18.61
C ILE A 63 6.24 -5.30 18.08
N LYS A 64 6.05 -6.36 17.29
CA LYS A 64 7.17 -7.12 16.67
C LYS A 64 8.02 -6.23 15.77
N GLN A 65 7.38 -5.38 14.97
CA GLN A 65 8.07 -4.45 14.08
C GLN A 65 8.87 -3.39 14.84
N GLN A 66 8.30 -2.81 15.90
CA GLN A 66 9.00 -1.83 16.73
C GLN A 66 10.22 -2.44 17.41
N LYS A 67 10.08 -3.67 17.91
CA LYS A 67 11.21 -4.43 18.46
C LYS A 67 12.30 -4.65 17.40
N PHE A 68 11.90 -5.04 16.19
CA PHE A 68 12.81 -5.14 15.05
C PHE A 68 13.51 -3.81 14.75
N SER A 69 12.77 -2.69 14.72
CA SER A 69 13.30 -1.35 14.46
C SER A 69 14.34 -0.91 15.52
N LYS A 70 14.07 -1.15 16.80
CA LYS A 70 15.02 -0.86 17.91
C LYS A 70 16.27 -1.73 17.84
N LEU A 71 16.14 -3.03 17.56
CA LEU A 71 17.29 -3.92 17.35
C LEU A 71 18.12 -3.51 16.14
N SER A 72 17.47 -3.11 15.05
CA SER A 72 18.14 -2.58 13.85
C SER A 72 18.95 -1.31 14.18
N GLN A 73 18.41 -0.42 15.01
CA GLN A 73 19.17 0.76 15.47
C GLN A 73 20.41 0.39 16.28
N LYS A 74 20.29 -0.54 17.23
CA LYS A 74 21.46 -1.04 18.00
C LYS A 74 22.49 -1.70 17.09
N MET A 75 22.08 -2.33 15.99
CA MET A 75 22.95 -2.98 15.02
C MET A 75 23.71 -1.97 14.13
N GLN A 76 23.18 -0.77 13.92
CA GLN A 76 23.74 0.21 12.97
C GLN A 76 25.24 0.53 13.15
N PRO A 77 25.78 0.77 14.37
CA PRO A 77 27.19 1.03 14.54
C PRO A 77 28.10 -0.11 14.05
N GLU A 78 27.72 -1.37 14.36
CA GLU A 78 28.48 -2.55 13.90
C GLU A 78 28.36 -2.72 12.37
N MET A 79 27.18 -2.43 11.79
CA MET A 79 26.97 -2.43 10.34
C MET A 79 27.85 -1.41 9.63
N GLN A 80 27.95 -0.19 10.18
CA GLN A 80 28.83 0.87 9.65
C GLN A 80 30.31 0.48 9.74
N ALA A 81 30.73 -0.17 10.82
CA ALA A 81 32.10 -0.68 10.96
C ALA A 81 32.44 -1.72 9.88
N ILE A 82 31.50 -2.65 9.59
CA ILE A 82 31.67 -3.61 8.49
C ILE A 82 31.76 -2.89 7.15
N GLN A 83 30.88 -1.96 6.87
CA GLN A 83 30.88 -1.19 5.61
C GLN A 83 32.17 -0.37 5.45
N ALA A 84 32.64 0.29 6.51
CA ALA A 84 33.92 1.05 6.51
C ALA A 84 35.13 0.15 6.23
N LYS A 85 35.14 -1.06 6.78
CA LYS A 85 36.20 -2.07 6.56
C LYS A 85 36.36 -2.44 5.08
N TYR A 86 35.24 -2.43 4.32
CA TYR A 86 35.22 -2.84 2.91
C TYR A 86 35.01 -1.69 1.92
N LYS A 87 34.92 -0.42 2.39
CA LYS A 87 34.56 0.76 1.57
C LYS A 87 35.42 0.93 0.31
N ASN A 88 36.71 0.60 0.38
CA ASN A 88 37.68 0.79 -0.73
C ASN A 88 37.98 -0.52 -1.48
N LYS A 89 37.36 -1.62 -1.13
CA LYS A 89 37.59 -2.93 -1.72
C LYS A 89 36.45 -3.27 -2.66
N LYS A 90 36.73 -3.27 -3.96
CA LYS A 90 35.72 -3.55 -5.02
C LYS A 90 35.86 -4.95 -5.61
N ASP A 91 36.81 -5.76 -5.13
CA ASP A 91 37.00 -7.11 -5.57
C ASP A 91 35.88 -8.03 -5.09
N GLN A 92 35.56 -9.03 -5.89
CA GLN A 92 34.45 -9.95 -5.63
C GLN A 92 34.60 -10.70 -4.29
N ALA A 93 35.83 -11.01 -3.90
CA ALA A 93 36.12 -11.70 -2.63
C ALA A 93 35.76 -10.82 -1.42
N SER A 94 36.14 -9.54 -1.45
CA SER A 94 35.80 -8.56 -0.39
C SER A 94 34.31 -8.30 -0.32
N MET A 95 33.60 -8.24 -1.46
CA MET A 95 32.15 -8.11 -1.50
C MET A 95 31.44 -9.31 -0.87
N MET A 96 31.92 -10.54 -1.15
CA MET A 96 31.39 -11.76 -0.52
C MET A 96 31.65 -11.80 0.99
N ALA A 97 32.86 -11.42 1.43
CA ALA A 97 33.21 -11.34 2.85
C ALA A 97 32.38 -10.31 3.60
N MET A 98 32.13 -9.13 3.00
CA MET A 98 31.25 -8.11 3.57
C MET A 98 29.81 -8.64 3.71
N GLN A 99 29.31 -9.36 2.70
CA GLN A 99 27.97 -9.94 2.73
C GLN A 99 27.86 -11.01 3.82
N GLU A 100 28.89 -11.83 4.01
CA GLU A 100 28.94 -12.86 5.05
C GLU A 100 28.97 -12.25 6.45
N GLU A 101 29.86 -11.26 6.70
CA GLU A 101 29.90 -10.54 7.98
C GLU A 101 28.57 -9.85 8.27
N THR A 102 27.95 -9.24 7.26
CA THR A 102 26.61 -8.61 7.38
C THR A 102 25.56 -9.65 7.75
N GLN A 103 25.57 -10.82 7.12
CA GLN A 103 24.62 -11.90 7.43
C GLN A 103 24.79 -12.45 8.85
N LEU A 104 26.04 -12.60 9.32
CA LEU A 104 26.33 -13.00 10.70
C LEU A 104 25.83 -11.95 11.70
N LEU A 105 26.00 -10.66 11.37
CA LEU A 105 25.50 -9.57 12.19
C LEU A 105 23.97 -9.61 12.31
N TYR A 106 23.23 -9.80 11.20
CA TYR A 106 21.78 -9.99 11.23
C TYR A 106 21.36 -11.18 12.10
N GLN A 107 22.11 -12.28 12.05
CA GLN A 107 21.84 -13.46 12.88
C GLN A 107 22.12 -13.19 14.38
N LYS A 108 23.19 -12.46 14.71
CA LYS A 108 23.53 -12.05 16.09
C LYS A 108 22.37 -11.25 16.71
N TYR A 109 21.80 -10.31 15.97
CA TYR A 109 20.69 -9.50 16.43
C TYR A 109 19.32 -10.22 16.29
N GLY A 110 19.27 -11.36 15.59
CA GLY A 110 18.04 -12.13 15.36
C GLY A 110 17.00 -11.39 14.52
N ILE A 111 17.47 -10.52 13.62
CA ILE A 111 16.66 -9.75 12.70
C ILE A 111 16.88 -10.20 11.25
N SER A 112 15.90 -9.95 10.40
CA SER A 112 15.97 -10.27 8.96
C SER A 112 16.01 -8.98 8.15
N PRO A 113 16.81 -8.91 7.06
CA PRO A 113 16.78 -7.76 6.15
C PRO A 113 15.38 -7.43 5.61
N MET A 114 14.53 -8.46 5.49
CA MET A 114 13.15 -8.34 5.01
C MET A 114 12.14 -7.95 6.11
N GLY A 115 12.56 -7.86 7.37
CA GLY A 115 11.64 -7.65 8.51
C GLY A 115 10.86 -6.33 8.46
N SER A 116 11.44 -5.28 7.91
CA SER A 116 10.77 -3.99 7.70
C SER A 116 9.76 -4.02 6.56
N CYS A 117 9.98 -4.85 5.53
CA CYS A 117 9.12 -4.93 4.36
C CYS A 117 7.82 -5.73 4.63
N VAL A 118 7.84 -6.66 5.59
CA VAL A 118 6.67 -7.51 5.91
C VAL A 118 5.45 -6.68 6.30
N GLN A 119 5.64 -5.60 7.05
CA GLN A 119 4.52 -4.73 7.40
C GLN A 119 3.93 -4.04 6.17
N MET A 120 4.76 -3.55 5.27
CA MET A 120 4.28 -2.92 4.03
C MET A 120 3.49 -3.92 3.19
N LEU A 121 3.95 -5.17 3.10
CA LEU A 121 3.25 -6.25 2.38
C LEU A 121 1.87 -6.56 2.97
N ILE A 122 1.70 -6.45 4.29
CA ILE A 122 0.40 -6.66 4.96
C ILE A 122 -0.48 -5.41 4.87
N GLN A 123 0.11 -4.23 5.06
CA GLN A 123 -0.62 -2.96 5.08
C GLN A 123 -1.19 -2.58 3.72
N MET A 124 -0.46 -2.83 2.61
CA MET A 124 -0.89 -2.42 1.28
C MET A 124 -2.19 -3.09 0.81
N PRO A 125 -2.40 -4.42 0.93
CA PRO A 125 -3.68 -5.04 0.59
C PRO A 125 -4.84 -4.50 1.41
N ILE A 126 -4.64 -4.23 2.71
CA ILE A 126 -5.66 -3.66 3.59
C ILE A 126 -6.02 -2.24 3.13
N LEU A 127 -5.02 -1.41 2.84
CA LEU A 127 -5.23 -0.04 2.35
C LEU A 127 -6.02 -0.03 1.03
N PHE A 128 -5.62 -0.86 0.07
CA PHE A 128 -6.32 -0.94 -1.23
C PHE A 128 -7.74 -1.50 -1.09
N ALA A 129 -7.94 -2.47 -0.20
CA ALA A 129 -9.28 -2.99 0.07
C ALA A 129 -10.18 -1.94 0.72
N LEU A 130 -9.68 -1.18 1.72
CA LEU A 130 -10.42 -0.06 2.32
C LEU A 130 -10.70 1.05 1.31
N TYR A 131 -9.73 1.36 0.43
CA TYR A 131 -9.97 2.30 -0.68
C TYR A 131 -11.17 1.85 -1.52
N ARG A 132 -11.26 0.56 -1.87
CA ARG A 132 -12.40 0.02 -2.63
C ARG A 132 -13.71 0.12 -1.88
N VAL A 133 -13.71 -0.15 -0.57
CA VAL A 133 -14.90 -0.02 0.29
C VAL A 133 -15.36 1.44 0.36
N PHE A 134 -14.45 2.37 0.66
CA PHE A 134 -14.80 3.80 0.80
C PHE A 134 -15.14 4.47 -0.53
N TYR A 135 -14.55 3.98 -1.61
CA TYR A 135 -14.87 4.47 -2.94
C TYR A 135 -16.23 3.98 -3.44
N ASN A 136 -16.81 2.93 -2.86
CA ASN A 136 -18.09 2.37 -3.26
C ASN A 136 -18.95 1.91 -2.07
N ILE A 137 -19.21 2.84 -1.16
CA ILE A 137 -19.93 2.59 0.11
C ILE A 137 -21.26 1.84 -0.07
N PRO A 138 -22.15 2.19 -1.05
CA PRO A 138 -23.41 1.47 -1.22
C PRO A 138 -23.26 -0.02 -1.53
N ALA A 139 -22.12 -0.44 -2.09
CA ALA A 139 -21.83 -1.85 -2.35
C ALA A 139 -21.56 -2.66 -1.08
N TYR A 140 -21.24 -2.00 0.03
CA TYR A 140 -20.82 -2.62 1.29
C TYR A 140 -21.71 -2.28 2.47
N LEU A 141 -22.49 -1.20 2.42
CA LEU A 141 -23.38 -0.74 3.47
C LEU A 141 -24.82 -0.86 3.03
N SER A 142 -25.53 -1.83 3.61
CA SER A 142 -26.92 -2.16 3.26
C SER A 142 -27.88 -0.99 3.50
N GLY A 143 -27.69 -0.24 4.59
CA GLY A 143 -28.50 0.94 4.90
C GLY A 143 -28.37 2.04 3.85
N VAL A 144 -27.12 2.31 3.40
CA VAL A 144 -26.87 3.30 2.35
C VAL A 144 -27.42 2.84 1.00
N LYS A 145 -27.26 1.55 0.65
CA LYS A 145 -27.87 0.97 -0.57
C LYS A 145 -29.39 1.12 -0.56
N GLY A 146 -30.02 0.83 0.58
CA GLY A 146 -31.47 0.90 0.75
C GLY A 146 -32.06 2.28 0.49
N SER A 147 -31.30 3.35 0.78
CA SER A 147 -31.75 4.73 0.53
C SER A 147 -31.92 5.08 -0.96
N PHE A 148 -31.25 4.34 -1.84
CA PHE A 148 -31.37 4.53 -3.29
C PHE A 148 -32.56 3.79 -3.94
N THR A 149 -33.15 2.79 -3.27
CA THR A 149 -34.10 1.88 -3.88
C THR A 149 -35.28 2.62 -4.54
N GLY A 150 -35.92 3.55 -3.83
CA GLY A 150 -37.03 4.32 -4.37
C GLY A 150 -36.66 5.20 -5.57
N LEU A 151 -35.45 5.77 -5.58
CA LEU A 151 -34.96 6.58 -6.70
C LEU A 151 -34.66 5.70 -7.93
N VAL A 152 -34.01 4.55 -7.70
CA VAL A 152 -33.73 3.58 -8.77
C VAL A 152 -35.01 3.10 -9.44
N ASP A 153 -36.03 2.73 -8.65
CA ASP A 153 -37.33 2.29 -9.16
C ASP A 153 -38.00 3.40 -9.98
N SER A 154 -37.96 4.64 -9.51
CA SER A 154 -38.54 5.79 -10.22
C SER A 154 -37.79 6.08 -11.53
N ILE A 155 -36.46 5.99 -11.53
CA ILE A 155 -35.62 6.15 -12.73
C ILE A 155 -35.97 5.06 -13.75
N GLN A 156 -36.05 3.79 -13.35
CA GLN A 156 -36.34 2.67 -14.25
C GLN A 156 -37.73 2.76 -14.89
N GLN A 157 -38.70 3.42 -14.23
CA GLN A 157 -40.02 3.67 -14.77
C GLN A 157 -40.06 4.83 -15.78
N THR A 158 -39.01 5.66 -15.84
CA THR A 158 -38.94 6.79 -16.77
C THR A 158 -38.52 6.31 -18.17
N SER A 159 -39.27 6.67 -19.20
CA SER A 159 -38.94 6.30 -20.58
C SER A 159 -37.59 6.88 -21.00
N GLY A 160 -36.74 6.05 -21.59
CA GLY A 160 -35.40 6.48 -22.08
C GLY A 160 -34.39 6.75 -21.01
N TYR A 161 -34.59 6.28 -19.79
CA TYR A 161 -33.69 6.53 -18.64
C TYR A 161 -32.21 6.16 -18.91
N GLN A 162 -31.94 5.13 -19.73
CA GLN A 162 -30.54 4.75 -20.05
C GLN A 162 -29.79 5.90 -20.73
N ASN A 163 -30.40 6.52 -21.73
CA ASN A 163 -29.82 7.64 -22.47
C ASN A 163 -29.62 8.87 -21.55
N THR A 164 -30.61 9.11 -20.67
CA THR A 164 -30.54 10.18 -19.68
C THR A 164 -29.38 9.96 -18.70
N LEU A 165 -29.19 8.72 -18.20
CA LEU A 165 -28.06 8.37 -17.34
C LEU A 165 -26.73 8.53 -18.06
N VAL A 166 -26.62 8.14 -19.34
CA VAL A 166 -25.42 8.35 -20.15
C VAL A 166 -25.09 9.84 -20.27
N SER A 167 -26.09 10.67 -20.60
CA SER A 167 -25.91 12.12 -20.70
C SER A 167 -25.50 12.76 -19.36
N LEU A 168 -26.04 12.25 -18.24
CA LEU A 168 -25.65 12.65 -16.89
C LEU A 168 -24.18 12.29 -16.61
N MET A 169 -23.78 11.07 -16.96
CA MET A 169 -22.40 10.60 -16.80
C MET A 169 -21.42 11.42 -17.65
N GLU A 170 -21.79 11.73 -18.89
CA GLU A 170 -20.95 12.53 -19.79
C GLU A 170 -20.76 13.95 -19.25
N LYS A 171 -21.86 14.61 -18.86
CA LYS A 171 -21.82 15.99 -18.36
C LYS A 171 -20.98 16.15 -17.10
N TYR A 172 -21.01 15.18 -16.19
CA TYR A 172 -20.31 15.24 -14.91
C TYR A 172 -19.04 14.36 -14.85
N ASN A 173 -18.63 13.77 -15.98
CA ASN A 173 -17.46 12.89 -16.09
C ASN A 173 -17.51 11.74 -15.06
N VAL A 174 -18.67 11.12 -14.89
CA VAL A 174 -18.85 10.04 -13.93
C VAL A 174 -18.19 8.76 -14.44
N VAL A 175 -17.29 8.20 -13.60
CA VAL A 175 -16.70 6.88 -13.81
C VAL A 175 -16.91 6.05 -12.55
N THR A 176 -17.57 4.91 -12.69
CA THR A 176 -17.88 4.05 -11.55
C THR A 176 -16.75 3.06 -11.24
N SER A 177 -16.81 2.46 -10.08
CA SER A 177 -15.84 1.42 -9.65
C SER A 177 -15.92 0.14 -10.51
N SER A 178 -17.08 -0.14 -11.10
CA SER A 178 -17.30 -1.25 -12.04
C SER A 178 -16.79 -0.93 -13.46
N GLY A 179 -16.21 0.26 -13.66
CA GLY A 179 -15.68 0.71 -14.94
C GLY A 179 -16.76 1.16 -15.92
N LEU A 180 -17.99 1.50 -15.45
CA LEU A 180 -18.95 2.23 -16.28
C LEU A 180 -18.45 3.66 -16.46
N ASN A 181 -18.52 4.14 -17.69
CA ASN A 181 -18.29 5.50 -18.10
C ASN A 181 -19.24 5.84 -19.25
N ALA A 182 -19.33 7.09 -19.67
CA ALA A 182 -20.27 7.51 -20.69
C ALA A 182 -20.16 6.70 -22.01
N SER A 183 -18.95 6.25 -22.39
CA SER A 183 -18.74 5.52 -23.64
C SER A 183 -19.28 4.08 -23.65
N ASN A 184 -19.38 3.43 -22.50
CA ASN A 184 -19.81 2.02 -22.38
C ASN A 184 -21.11 1.83 -21.60
N ALA A 185 -21.64 2.88 -20.97
CA ALA A 185 -22.81 2.80 -20.11
C ALA A 185 -24.07 2.39 -20.89
N ALA A 186 -24.23 2.88 -22.11
CA ALA A 186 -25.41 2.55 -22.94
C ALA A 186 -25.57 1.04 -23.14
N SER A 187 -24.52 0.34 -23.59
CA SER A 187 -24.55 -1.11 -23.79
C SER A 187 -24.73 -1.87 -22.47
N LYS A 188 -23.96 -1.51 -21.43
CA LYS A 188 -24.00 -2.20 -20.15
C LYS A 188 -25.35 -2.04 -19.43
N LEU A 189 -25.98 -0.86 -19.52
CA LEU A 189 -27.30 -0.63 -18.95
C LEU A 189 -28.41 -1.35 -19.75
N ALA A 190 -28.24 -1.51 -21.07
CA ALA A 190 -29.16 -2.26 -21.90
C ALA A 190 -29.08 -3.78 -21.66
N ASP A 191 -27.89 -4.30 -21.45
CA ASP A 191 -27.63 -5.73 -21.21
C ASP A 191 -27.93 -6.17 -19.76
N ALA A 192 -28.02 -5.22 -18.83
CA ALA A 192 -28.24 -5.51 -17.41
C ALA A 192 -29.74 -5.60 -17.08
N SER A 193 -30.07 -6.46 -16.12
CA SER A 193 -31.42 -6.63 -15.61
C SER A 193 -31.44 -6.88 -14.09
N GLY A 194 -32.56 -6.67 -13.45
CA GLY A 194 -32.79 -6.93 -12.04
C GLY A 194 -31.77 -6.19 -11.15
N ASP A 195 -31.21 -6.89 -10.19
CA ASP A 195 -30.25 -6.32 -9.23
C ASP A 195 -28.97 -5.75 -9.88
N THR A 196 -28.54 -6.32 -11.00
CA THR A 196 -27.37 -5.80 -11.72
C THR A 196 -27.61 -4.40 -12.26
N LEU A 197 -28.76 -4.19 -12.88
CA LEU A 197 -29.18 -2.89 -13.41
C LEU A 197 -29.31 -1.87 -12.27
N SER A 198 -30.01 -2.25 -11.20
CA SER A 198 -30.21 -1.41 -10.03
C SER A 198 -28.84 -1.00 -9.42
N ASN A 199 -27.91 -1.93 -9.30
CA ASN A 199 -26.57 -1.65 -8.80
C ASN A 199 -25.78 -0.69 -9.71
N TYR A 200 -25.89 -0.82 -11.03
CA TYR A 200 -25.24 0.12 -11.96
C TYR A 200 -25.82 1.54 -11.81
N ILE A 201 -27.13 1.66 -11.67
CA ILE A 201 -27.79 2.97 -11.45
C ILE A 201 -27.32 3.57 -10.11
N ILE A 202 -27.27 2.78 -9.03
CA ILE A 202 -26.75 3.22 -7.72
C ILE A 202 -25.31 3.69 -7.84
N ASP A 203 -24.44 2.93 -8.54
CA ASP A 203 -23.05 3.30 -8.74
C ASP A 203 -22.91 4.65 -9.46
N ILE A 204 -23.73 4.90 -10.49
CA ILE A 204 -23.75 6.16 -11.23
C ILE A 204 -24.17 7.30 -10.29
N LEU A 205 -25.29 7.15 -9.59
CA LEU A 205 -25.84 8.17 -8.70
C LEU A 205 -24.89 8.49 -7.53
N TYR A 206 -24.27 7.45 -6.93
CA TYR A 206 -23.34 7.63 -5.83
C TYR A 206 -22.05 8.35 -6.24
N LYS A 207 -21.67 8.27 -7.52
CA LYS A 207 -20.50 8.96 -8.08
C LYS A 207 -20.81 10.35 -8.63
N LEU A 208 -22.06 10.78 -8.55
CA LEU A 208 -22.39 12.16 -8.93
C LEU A 208 -21.79 13.15 -7.93
N PRO A 209 -21.09 14.18 -8.43
CA PRO A 209 -20.71 15.30 -7.59
C PRO A 209 -21.93 16.10 -7.14
N SER A 210 -21.77 16.93 -6.13
CA SER A 210 -22.88 17.74 -5.58
C SER A 210 -23.66 18.52 -6.66
N LYS A 211 -22.99 19.11 -7.64
CA LYS A 211 -23.64 19.76 -8.80
C LYS A 211 -24.49 18.81 -9.66
N GLY A 212 -24.15 17.54 -9.69
CA GLY A 212 -24.96 16.53 -10.39
C GLY A 212 -26.27 16.27 -9.66
N TRP A 213 -26.24 16.24 -8.33
CA TRP A 213 -27.43 16.16 -7.49
C TRP A 213 -28.31 17.38 -7.60
N ASP A 214 -27.72 18.60 -7.59
CA ASP A 214 -28.46 19.84 -7.83
C ASP A 214 -29.22 19.81 -9.17
N ALA A 215 -28.56 19.30 -10.21
CA ALA A 215 -29.21 19.20 -11.54
C ALA A 215 -30.32 18.14 -11.61
N LEU A 216 -30.24 17.06 -10.81
CA LEU A 216 -31.33 16.10 -10.67
C LEU A 216 -32.52 16.72 -9.91
N MET A 217 -32.28 17.45 -8.84
CA MET A 217 -33.29 18.16 -8.06
C MET A 217 -33.99 19.23 -8.89
N ASP A 218 -33.27 19.94 -9.77
CA ASP A 218 -33.82 20.92 -10.71
C ASP A 218 -34.63 20.30 -11.85
N GLY A 219 -34.76 18.97 -11.94
CA GLY A 219 -35.48 18.28 -13.01
C GLY A 219 -34.82 18.34 -14.39
N LYS A 220 -33.53 18.71 -14.47
CA LYS A 220 -32.81 18.88 -15.75
C LYS A 220 -32.56 17.57 -16.51
N PHE A 221 -32.64 16.43 -15.83
CA PHE A 221 -32.41 15.10 -16.40
C PHE A 221 -33.66 14.20 -16.29
N PHE A 222 -34.27 14.15 -15.13
CA PHE A 222 -35.47 13.35 -14.89
C PHE A 222 -36.59 14.29 -14.40
N ASP A 223 -37.66 14.40 -15.16
CA ASP A 223 -38.81 15.18 -14.76
C ASP A 223 -39.86 14.30 -14.03
N GLY A 224 -40.55 14.89 -13.06
CA GLY A 224 -41.61 14.23 -12.30
C GLY A 224 -41.17 13.35 -11.13
N ILE A 225 -39.86 13.18 -10.91
CA ILE A 225 -39.32 12.39 -9.77
C ILE A 225 -38.52 13.23 -8.75
N GLN A 226 -38.61 14.55 -8.83
CA GLN A 226 -37.81 15.48 -8.00
C GLN A 226 -37.96 15.21 -6.50
N SER A 227 -39.17 14.93 -6.02
CA SER A 227 -39.42 14.63 -4.62
C SER A 227 -38.73 13.36 -4.12
N VAL A 228 -38.55 12.37 -5.00
CA VAL A 228 -37.82 11.13 -4.69
C VAL A 228 -36.31 11.39 -4.73
N VAL A 229 -35.86 12.23 -5.67
CA VAL A 229 -34.45 12.68 -5.73
C VAL A 229 -34.10 13.42 -4.45
N GLU A 230 -34.91 14.41 -4.04
CA GLU A 230 -34.72 15.20 -2.81
C GLU A 230 -34.65 14.31 -1.57
N LYS A 231 -35.61 13.40 -1.41
CA LYS A 231 -35.63 12.45 -0.29
C LYS A 231 -34.37 11.58 -0.25
N THR A 232 -33.88 11.10 -1.41
CA THR A 232 -32.65 10.30 -1.48
C THR A 232 -31.44 11.15 -1.19
N HIS A 233 -31.38 12.38 -1.71
CA HIS A 233 -30.31 13.32 -1.44
C HIS A 233 -30.24 13.70 0.04
N ASP A 234 -31.36 13.98 0.69
CA ASP A 234 -31.42 14.28 2.13
C ASP A 234 -30.92 13.09 2.97
N ALA A 235 -31.29 11.87 2.61
CA ALA A 235 -30.74 10.68 3.23
C ALA A 235 -29.20 10.61 3.07
N LEU A 236 -28.68 10.89 1.87
CA LEU A 236 -27.22 10.95 1.64
C LEU A 236 -26.53 12.06 2.44
N LEU A 237 -27.18 13.23 2.57
CA LEU A 237 -26.69 14.30 3.44
C LEU A 237 -26.54 13.82 4.88
N HIS A 238 -27.46 12.98 5.36
CA HIS A 238 -27.46 12.52 6.73
C HIS A 238 -26.25 11.62 7.05
N PHE A 239 -25.85 10.72 6.15
CA PHE A 239 -24.74 9.78 6.43
C PHE A 239 -23.41 10.13 5.76
N ASN A 240 -23.39 10.89 4.66
CA ASN A 240 -22.17 11.20 3.90
C ASN A 240 -21.57 12.57 4.22
N TYR A 241 -22.24 13.42 5.03
CA TYR A 241 -21.70 14.74 5.33
C TYR A 241 -20.94 14.75 6.66
N PHE A 242 -19.77 15.31 6.60
CA PHE A 242 -18.92 15.55 7.76
C PHE A 242 -18.46 17.01 7.77
N LEU A 243 -18.80 17.75 8.82
CA LEU A 243 -18.51 19.19 8.94
C LEU A 243 -19.00 20.02 7.73
N GLY A 244 -20.09 19.59 7.09
CA GLY A 244 -20.63 20.25 5.89
C GLY A 244 -19.95 19.86 4.57
N LEU A 245 -18.97 18.95 4.59
CA LEU A 245 -18.34 18.42 3.39
C LEU A 245 -18.93 17.05 3.05
N ASN A 246 -19.24 16.83 1.78
CA ASN A 246 -19.58 15.51 1.28
C ASN A 246 -18.32 14.63 1.23
N ILE A 247 -18.31 13.51 1.96
CA ILE A 247 -17.16 12.61 2.03
C ILE A 247 -16.87 11.88 0.73
N SER A 248 -17.79 11.85 -0.21
CA SER A 248 -17.62 11.26 -1.54
C SER A 248 -16.91 12.20 -2.52
N ASP A 249 -16.96 13.50 -2.29
CA ASP A 249 -16.27 14.50 -3.10
C ASP A 249 -14.76 14.52 -2.77
N THR A 250 -13.95 14.98 -3.75
CA THR A 250 -12.52 15.20 -3.51
C THR A 250 -12.29 16.61 -2.98
N PRO A 251 -11.29 16.85 -2.10
CA PRO A 251 -10.94 18.19 -1.65
C PRO A 251 -10.69 19.15 -2.82
N TRP A 252 -10.05 18.68 -3.88
CA TRP A 252 -9.82 19.49 -5.08
C TRP A 252 -11.14 19.94 -5.75
N TYR A 253 -12.10 19.03 -5.88
CA TYR A 253 -13.42 19.37 -6.43
C TYR A 253 -14.14 20.41 -5.58
N ILE A 254 -14.16 20.21 -4.24
CA ILE A 254 -14.80 21.13 -3.30
C ILE A 254 -14.18 22.54 -3.39
N ILE A 255 -12.85 22.63 -3.42
CA ILE A 255 -12.15 23.90 -3.56
C ILE A 255 -12.53 24.56 -4.88
N LYS A 256 -12.40 23.84 -6.00
CA LYS A 256 -12.68 24.40 -7.34
C LYS A 256 -14.13 24.87 -7.47
N SER A 257 -15.12 24.08 -7.03
CA SER A 257 -16.52 24.42 -7.14
C SER A 257 -16.86 25.67 -6.29
N ASN A 258 -16.37 25.72 -5.04
CA ASN A 258 -16.62 26.85 -4.15
C ASN A 258 -15.95 28.16 -4.64
N PHE A 259 -14.76 28.08 -5.26
CA PHE A 259 -14.15 29.27 -5.88
C PHE A 259 -14.92 29.75 -7.12
N THR A 260 -15.53 28.85 -7.87
CA THR A 260 -16.27 29.17 -9.10
C THR A 260 -17.65 29.74 -8.78
N ASP A 261 -18.39 29.10 -7.88
CA ASP A 261 -19.80 29.39 -7.63
C ASP A 261 -20.01 30.37 -6.49
N LYS A 262 -19.03 30.49 -5.57
CA LYS A 262 -19.04 31.36 -4.39
C LYS A 262 -20.36 31.33 -3.60
N PRO A 263 -20.86 30.13 -3.20
CA PRO A 263 -22.04 30.03 -2.36
C PRO A 263 -21.80 30.69 -0.99
N ASP A 264 -22.89 30.84 -0.22
CA ASP A 264 -22.75 31.27 1.16
C ASP A 264 -21.73 30.44 1.93
N LYS A 265 -20.84 31.09 2.68
CA LYS A 265 -19.75 30.42 3.45
C LYS A 265 -18.72 29.65 2.59
N TRP A 266 -18.59 29.95 1.31
CA TRP A 266 -17.64 29.29 0.39
C TRP A 266 -16.21 29.21 0.96
N LEU A 267 -15.75 30.28 1.62
CA LEU A 267 -14.41 30.33 2.22
C LEU A 267 -14.25 29.28 3.34
N LEU A 268 -15.30 29.06 4.15
CA LEU A 268 -15.31 28.04 5.19
C LEU A 268 -15.14 26.64 4.59
N PHE A 269 -15.88 26.31 3.53
CA PHE A 269 -15.77 25.02 2.87
C PHE A 269 -14.42 24.80 2.20
N VAL A 270 -13.83 25.85 1.63
CA VAL A 270 -12.46 25.81 1.09
C VAL A 270 -11.45 25.54 2.20
N ILE A 271 -11.55 26.22 3.34
CA ILE A 271 -10.66 25.99 4.49
C ILE A 271 -10.81 24.57 5.02
N LEU A 272 -12.04 24.08 5.20
CA LEU A 272 -12.29 22.71 5.66
C LEU A 272 -11.75 21.65 4.68
N ALA A 273 -11.91 21.87 3.37
CA ALA A 273 -11.38 20.98 2.35
C ALA A 273 -9.83 20.96 2.32
N LEU A 274 -9.19 22.13 2.53
CA LEU A 274 -7.72 22.22 2.65
C LEU A 274 -7.20 21.59 3.96
N LEU A 275 -7.99 21.65 5.01
CA LEU A 275 -7.60 21.12 6.32
C LEU A 275 -7.32 19.60 6.26
N ILE A 276 -8.05 18.86 5.43
CA ILE A 276 -7.92 17.40 5.32
C ILE A 276 -6.54 16.96 4.79
N PRO A 277 -6.06 17.43 3.60
CA PRO A 277 -4.70 17.14 3.15
C PRO A 277 -3.62 17.62 4.11
N VAL A 278 -3.79 18.81 4.69
CA VAL A 278 -2.83 19.39 5.65
C VAL A 278 -2.75 18.55 6.92
N LEU A 279 -3.89 18.16 7.52
CA LEU A 279 -3.89 17.27 8.70
C LEU A 279 -3.33 15.90 8.38
N SER A 280 -3.63 15.36 7.20
CA SER A 280 -3.04 14.08 6.73
C SER A 280 -1.51 14.17 6.68
N TYR A 281 -0.97 15.25 6.13
CA TYR A 281 0.46 15.52 6.10
C TYR A 281 1.06 15.65 7.51
N LEU A 282 0.47 16.50 8.35
CA LEU A 282 0.97 16.77 9.71
C LEU A 282 0.98 15.52 10.59
N THR A 283 -0.12 14.75 10.56
CA THR A 283 -0.21 13.50 11.33
C THR A 283 0.80 12.46 10.89
N GLN A 284 1.09 12.37 9.59
CA GLN A 284 2.13 11.48 9.08
C GLN A 284 3.54 11.95 9.45
N MET A 285 3.81 13.26 9.41
CA MET A 285 5.09 13.81 9.87
C MET A 285 5.33 13.52 11.35
N ILE A 286 4.30 13.63 12.20
CA ILE A 286 4.38 13.25 13.62
C ILE A 286 4.75 11.76 13.74
N ASN A 287 4.07 10.88 12.99
CA ASN A 287 4.38 9.45 13.01
C ASN A 287 5.83 9.14 12.61
N ILE A 288 6.34 9.78 11.57
CA ILE A 288 7.74 9.60 11.15
C ILE A 288 8.71 10.03 12.25
N LYS A 289 8.43 11.14 12.95
CA LYS A 289 9.25 11.58 14.08
C LYS A 289 9.19 10.64 15.29
N LEU A 290 8.06 9.98 15.51
CA LEU A 290 7.89 8.98 16.57
C LEU A 290 8.54 7.63 16.22
N MET A 291 8.76 7.35 14.94
CA MET A 291 9.46 6.13 14.52
C MET A 291 10.96 6.23 14.87
N PRO A 292 11.55 5.14 15.41
CA PRO A 292 12.98 5.09 15.63
C PRO A 292 13.73 5.30 14.31
N GLN A 293 14.44 6.41 14.20
CA GLN A 293 15.25 6.74 13.01
C GLN A 293 16.63 6.09 13.15
N ALA A 294 17.16 5.52 12.08
CA ALA A 294 18.56 5.16 12.01
C ALA A 294 19.40 6.45 12.04
N THR A 295 20.06 6.73 13.19
CA THR A 295 20.81 7.95 13.40
C THR A 295 22.24 7.83 12.87
N ASN A 296 22.64 8.86 12.10
CA ASN A 296 24.03 9.28 11.89
C ASN A 296 24.99 8.27 11.21
N GLY A 297 24.85 8.15 9.91
CA GLY A 297 25.96 7.77 9.05
C GLY A 297 25.91 8.61 7.78
N ASN A 298 27.05 9.00 7.28
CA ASN A 298 27.22 9.67 5.99
C ASN A 298 26.92 8.71 4.81
N ASP A 299 26.09 7.68 5.03
CA ASP A 299 25.88 6.59 4.12
C ASP A 299 24.75 6.90 3.15
N GLN A 300 24.95 6.50 1.92
CA GLN A 300 23.98 6.59 0.83
C GLN A 300 22.60 6.03 1.24
N MET A 301 22.57 4.98 2.05
CA MET A 301 21.34 4.37 2.59
C MET A 301 20.61 5.29 3.60
N ALA A 302 21.35 5.99 4.47
CA ALA A 302 20.78 6.95 5.43
C ALA A 302 20.16 8.16 4.69
N ASN A 303 20.83 8.64 3.64
CA ASN A 303 20.29 9.71 2.80
C ASN A 303 19.05 9.26 2.00
N GLN A 304 19.05 8.04 1.49
CA GLN A 304 17.88 7.46 0.83
C GLN A 304 16.69 7.32 1.78
N MET A 305 16.91 6.88 3.03
CA MET A 305 15.86 6.82 4.05
C MET A 305 15.34 8.22 4.42
N LYS A 306 16.21 9.22 4.57
CA LYS A 306 15.80 10.61 4.82
C LYS A 306 14.94 11.15 3.68
N MET A 307 15.35 10.91 2.43
CA MET A 307 14.58 11.31 1.25
C MET A 307 13.22 10.60 1.22
N MET A 308 13.17 9.30 1.46
CA MET A 308 11.92 8.53 1.51
C MET A 308 10.98 9.04 2.61
N ASN A 309 11.51 9.34 3.80
CA ASN A 309 10.76 9.87 4.93
C ASN A 309 10.19 11.28 4.67
N LEU A 310 10.84 12.08 3.82
CA LEU A 310 10.34 13.39 3.40
C LEU A 310 9.34 13.28 2.25
N MET A 311 9.63 12.43 1.26
CA MET A 311 8.81 12.29 0.06
C MET A 311 7.45 11.62 0.34
N MET A 312 7.41 10.65 1.26
CA MET A 312 6.18 9.89 1.54
C MET A 312 5.04 10.77 2.09
N PRO A 313 5.23 11.66 3.10
CA PRO A 313 4.19 12.59 3.53
C PRO A 313 3.80 13.61 2.46
N LEU A 314 4.76 14.10 1.69
CA LEU A 314 4.48 15.04 0.59
C LEU A 314 3.61 14.38 -0.48
N MET A 315 3.93 13.16 -0.88
CA MET A 315 3.11 12.40 -1.83
C MET A 315 1.69 12.18 -1.29
N SER A 316 1.56 11.85 0.00
CA SER A 316 0.26 11.74 0.68
C SER A 316 -0.53 13.04 0.65
N LEU A 317 0.11 14.19 0.87
CA LEU A 317 -0.52 15.51 0.75
C LEU A 317 -1.16 15.69 -0.65
N PHE A 318 -0.40 15.45 -1.72
CA PHE A 318 -0.88 15.62 -3.09
C PHE A 318 -1.98 14.62 -3.45
N ILE A 319 -1.80 13.35 -3.11
CA ILE A 319 -2.82 12.32 -3.38
C ILE A 319 -4.13 12.65 -2.64
N CYS A 320 -4.05 13.17 -1.41
CA CYS A 320 -5.22 13.51 -0.60
C CYS A 320 -6.13 14.56 -1.25
N PHE A 321 -5.61 15.42 -2.14
CA PHE A 321 -6.45 16.34 -2.93
C PHE A 321 -7.31 15.64 -3.98
N THR A 322 -6.89 14.47 -4.45
CA THR A 322 -7.51 13.75 -5.58
C THR A 322 -8.37 12.56 -5.19
N VAL A 323 -8.32 12.17 -3.92
CA VAL A 323 -9.14 11.09 -3.38
C VAL A 323 -10.34 11.63 -2.61
N PRO A 324 -11.43 10.85 -2.44
CA PRO A 324 -12.58 11.25 -1.64
C PRO A 324 -12.19 11.68 -0.21
N VAL A 325 -12.87 12.69 0.32
CA VAL A 325 -12.69 13.20 1.69
C VAL A 325 -12.71 12.08 2.74
N GLY A 326 -13.60 11.09 2.57
CA GLY A 326 -13.69 9.94 3.47
C GLY A 326 -12.39 9.14 3.59
N LEU A 327 -11.63 8.99 2.49
CA LEU A 327 -10.32 8.35 2.51
C LEU A 327 -9.26 9.24 3.19
N GLY A 328 -9.36 10.55 3.02
CA GLY A 328 -8.51 11.51 3.75
C GLY A 328 -8.74 11.44 5.26
N ILE A 329 -9.99 11.33 5.69
CA ILE A 329 -10.36 11.14 7.11
C ILE A 329 -9.76 9.82 7.63
N TYR A 330 -9.89 8.72 6.87
CA TYR A 330 -9.25 7.45 7.21
C TYR A 330 -7.72 7.62 7.40
N TRP A 331 -7.03 8.33 6.51
CA TRP A 331 -5.58 8.56 6.64
C TRP A 331 -5.22 9.32 7.90
N ILE A 332 -5.97 10.38 8.24
CA ILE A 332 -5.78 11.13 9.49
C ILE A 332 -6.01 10.21 10.70
N CYS A 333 -7.15 9.51 10.75
CA CYS A 333 -7.48 8.60 11.85
C CYS A 333 -6.46 7.48 11.99
N SER A 334 -6.05 6.85 10.88
CA SER A 334 -5.05 5.79 10.88
C SER A 334 -3.68 6.28 11.39
N ALA A 335 -3.30 7.50 11.02
CA ALA A 335 -2.07 8.11 11.50
C ALA A 335 -2.13 8.45 13.00
N LEU A 336 -3.28 8.96 13.49
CA LEU A 336 -3.49 9.23 14.92
C LEU A 336 -3.44 7.94 15.74
N VAL A 337 -4.18 6.90 15.33
CA VAL A 337 -4.20 5.60 16.03
C VAL A 337 -2.80 4.99 16.07
N ARG A 338 -2.07 5.00 14.94
CA ARG A 338 -0.66 4.55 14.90
C ARG A 338 0.24 5.38 15.81
N GLY A 339 0.08 6.70 15.82
CA GLY A 339 0.87 7.58 16.70
C GLY A 339 0.67 7.25 18.17
N ILE A 340 -0.58 7.05 18.57
CA ILE A 340 -0.93 6.64 19.95
C ILE A 340 -0.33 5.26 20.25
N GLN A 341 -0.53 4.27 19.37
CA GLN A 341 0.06 2.94 19.53
C GLN A 341 1.58 3.00 19.62
N GLN A 342 2.21 3.79 18.76
CA GLN A 342 3.66 3.98 18.72
C GLN A 342 4.19 4.51 20.06
N PHE A 343 3.51 5.48 20.67
CA PHE A 343 3.90 6.03 21.95
C PHE A 343 3.89 4.94 23.05
N PHE A 344 2.80 4.16 23.16
CA PHE A 344 2.71 3.11 24.17
C PHE A 344 3.68 1.94 23.89
N VAL A 345 3.82 1.55 22.64
CA VAL A 345 4.72 0.46 22.24
C VAL A 345 6.18 0.85 22.45
N ASN A 346 6.57 2.10 22.14
CA ASN A 346 7.92 2.59 22.41
C ASN A 346 8.24 2.50 23.91
N ARG A 347 7.34 2.98 24.78
CA ARG A 347 7.51 2.92 26.23
C ARG A 347 7.59 1.48 26.75
N HIS A 348 6.80 0.56 26.17
CA HIS A 348 6.89 -0.86 26.51
C HIS A 348 8.23 -1.47 26.09
N ILE A 349 8.75 -1.14 24.92
CA ILE A 349 10.01 -1.67 24.40
C ILE A 349 11.22 -1.07 25.12
N GLU A 350 11.15 0.18 25.56
CA GLU A 350 12.23 0.82 26.36
C GLU A 350 12.46 0.07 27.69
N ASN A 351 11.42 -0.51 28.25
CA ASN A 351 11.49 -1.32 29.46
C ASN A 351 11.96 -2.78 29.21
N LEU A 352 12.14 -3.18 27.94
CA LEU A 352 12.61 -4.53 27.61
C LEU A 352 14.15 -4.56 27.63
N ASP A 353 14.70 -5.55 28.32
CA ASP A 353 16.12 -5.86 28.23
C ASP A 353 16.46 -6.41 26.83
N LEU A 354 16.88 -5.50 25.94
CA LEU A 354 17.25 -5.83 24.58
C LEU A 354 18.50 -6.70 24.51
N GLU A 355 19.38 -6.66 25.53
CA GLU A 355 20.59 -7.48 25.59
C GLU A 355 20.25 -8.94 25.88
N ALA A 356 19.33 -9.19 26.82
CA ALA A 356 18.79 -10.52 27.03
C ALA A 356 18.08 -11.08 25.79
N VAL A 357 17.38 -10.22 25.04
CA VAL A 357 16.77 -10.61 23.77
C VAL A 357 17.81 -10.97 22.72
N MET A 358 18.88 -10.20 22.61
CA MET A 358 19.99 -10.46 21.66
C MET A 358 20.69 -11.77 22.02
N ALA A 359 21.05 -11.98 23.30
CA ALA A 359 21.66 -13.22 23.77
C ALA A 359 20.81 -14.46 23.42
N LYS A 360 19.49 -14.39 23.64
CA LYS A 360 18.55 -15.45 23.26
C LYS A 360 18.45 -15.68 21.74
N ASN A 361 18.55 -14.64 20.95
CA ASN A 361 18.54 -14.75 19.51
C ASN A 361 19.83 -15.36 18.98
N GLU A 362 20.98 -14.97 19.55
CA GLU A 362 22.30 -15.54 19.22
C GLU A 362 22.37 -17.04 19.54
N GLU A 363 21.87 -17.45 20.72
CA GLU A 363 21.77 -18.86 21.10
C GLU A 363 20.88 -19.66 20.13
N LYS A 364 19.73 -19.11 19.74
CA LYS A 364 18.87 -19.74 18.73
C LYS A 364 19.54 -19.86 17.36
N ALA A 365 20.26 -18.83 16.95
CA ALA A 365 21.00 -18.83 15.69
C ALA A 365 22.13 -19.86 15.72
N LYS A 366 22.84 -19.99 16.86
CA LYS A 366 23.87 -21.00 17.08
C LYS A 366 23.28 -22.41 17.01
N LYS A 367 22.21 -22.70 17.73
CA LYS A 367 21.52 -23.99 17.67
C LYS A 367 21.01 -24.33 16.28
N LYS A 368 20.55 -23.34 15.51
CA LYS A 368 20.11 -23.53 14.12
C LYS A 368 21.28 -23.87 13.19
N ARG A 369 22.43 -23.22 13.36
CA ARG A 369 23.68 -23.51 12.62
C ARG A 369 24.20 -24.91 12.93
N GLU A 370 24.24 -25.29 14.19
CA GLU A 370 24.63 -26.64 14.63
C GLU A 370 23.75 -27.73 14.01
N LYS A 371 22.42 -27.52 13.99
CA LYS A 371 21.47 -28.45 13.33
C LYS A 371 21.66 -28.56 11.82
N MET A 372 22.22 -27.51 11.17
CA MET A 372 22.54 -27.52 9.74
C MET A 372 23.97 -28.03 9.46
N GLY A 373 24.71 -28.52 10.46
CA GLY A 373 26.10 -29.00 10.31
C GLY A 373 27.13 -27.91 10.03
N LEU A 374 26.74 -26.63 10.23
CA LEU A 374 27.60 -25.46 10.00
C LEU A 374 28.19 -25.01 11.34
N SER A 375 29.31 -25.64 11.75
CA SER A 375 30.06 -25.18 12.91
C SER A 375 30.76 -23.83 12.62
N GLU A 376 31.00 -22.99 13.66
CA GLU A 376 31.73 -21.72 13.51
C GLU A 376 33.13 -21.94 12.93
N ASP A 377 33.78 -23.04 13.28
CA ASP A 377 35.07 -23.41 12.71
C ASP A 377 35.00 -23.78 11.23
N TYR A 378 33.91 -24.40 10.79
CA TYR A 378 33.70 -24.71 9.37
C TYR A 378 33.52 -23.42 8.56
N ILE A 379 32.77 -22.44 9.07
CA ILE A 379 32.56 -21.16 8.42
C ILE A 379 33.86 -20.36 8.36
N LYS A 380 34.61 -20.28 9.45
CA LYS A 380 35.93 -19.61 9.50
C LYS A 380 36.94 -20.30 8.58
N LYS A 381 36.98 -21.64 8.56
CA LYS A 381 37.86 -22.40 7.64
C LYS A 381 37.40 -22.28 6.18
N ALA A 382 36.11 -22.29 5.88
CA ALA A 382 35.59 -22.10 4.52
C ALA A 382 35.89 -20.69 3.98
N ALA A 383 35.77 -19.64 4.81
CA ALA A 383 36.16 -18.28 4.47
C ALA A 383 37.68 -18.16 4.25
N GLN A 384 38.51 -18.77 5.11
CA GLN A 384 39.96 -18.81 4.96
C GLN A 384 40.46 -19.63 3.77
N ILE A 385 39.79 -20.75 3.45
CA ILE A 385 40.10 -21.58 2.29
C ILE A 385 39.76 -20.87 0.99
N LYS A 386 38.63 -20.16 0.93
CA LYS A 386 38.26 -19.37 -0.24
C LYS A 386 39.20 -18.20 -0.47
N THR A 387 39.61 -17.45 0.59
CA THR A 387 40.59 -16.37 0.48
C THR A 387 42.00 -16.90 0.11
N LYS A 388 42.46 -17.99 0.70
CA LYS A 388 43.75 -18.61 0.32
C LYS A 388 43.74 -19.18 -1.10
N SER A 389 42.62 -19.70 -1.58
CA SER A 389 42.54 -20.23 -2.95
C SER A 389 42.52 -19.13 -4.01
N ILE A 390 42.08 -17.93 -3.64
CA ILE A 390 42.06 -16.75 -4.53
C ILE A 390 43.45 -16.11 -4.54
N ASP A 391 44.11 -15.97 -3.39
CA ASP A 391 45.49 -15.52 -3.31
C ASP A 391 46.47 -16.45 -4.04
N ASN A 392 46.28 -17.76 -3.94
CA ASN A 392 47.05 -18.74 -4.70
C ASN A 392 46.79 -18.71 -6.21
N LYS A 393 45.59 -18.33 -6.65
CA LYS A 393 45.27 -18.15 -8.09
C LYS A 393 45.83 -16.82 -8.63
N ALA A 394 45.96 -15.79 -7.81
CA ALA A 394 46.54 -14.51 -8.18
C ALA A 394 48.10 -14.55 -8.25
N ASN A 395 48.74 -15.49 -7.52
CA ASN A 395 50.19 -15.65 -7.47
C ASN A 395 50.75 -16.86 -8.26
N VAL A 396 49.95 -17.50 -9.10
CA VAL A 396 50.46 -18.58 -9.98
C VAL A 396 51.20 -17.92 -11.14
N SER A 397 52.50 -17.75 -10.97
CA SER A 397 53.42 -17.68 -12.12
C SER A 397 53.18 -18.91 -13.02
N VAL A 398 52.98 -18.67 -14.29
CA VAL A 398 52.67 -19.67 -15.32
C VAL A 398 53.77 -20.76 -15.25
N SER A 399 53.42 -21.92 -14.65
CA SER A 399 54.33 -23.08 -14.66
C SER A 399 54.05 -23.90 -15.92
N ALA A 400 55.10 -24.58 -16.45
CA ALA A 400 55.06 -25.34 -17.70
C ALA A 400 53.88 -26.33 -17.86
N GLY A 401 53.25 -26.79 -16.76
CA GLY A 401 52.03 -27.62 -16.78
C GLY A 401 50.73 -26.88 -17.10
N THR A 402 50.76 -25.53 -17.15
CA THR A 402 49.62 -24.69 -17.50
C THR A 402 49.52 -24.52 -19.01
N GLU A 403 50.63 -24.50 -19.73
CA GLU A 403 50.68 -24.47 -21.21
C GLU A 403 50.12 -25.74 -21.84
N GLU A 404 50.42 -26.92 -21.28
CA GLU A 404 49.87 -28.20 -21.74
C GLU A 404 48.35 -28.25 -21.50
N LYS A 405 47.84 -27.74 -20.38
CA LYS A 405 46.41 -27.65 -20.11
C LYS A 405 45.67 -26.67 -21.00
N LEU A 406 46.34 -25.55 -21.32
CA LEU A 406 45.82 -24.53 -22.27
C LEU A 406 45.79 -25.07 -23.69
N ALA A 407 46.85 -25.83 -24.10
CA ALA A 407 46.89 -26.48 -25.41
C ALA A 407 45.79 -27.55 -25.55
N LYS A 408 45.58 -28.41 -24.54
CA LYS A 408 44.47 -29.38 -24.50
C LYS A 408 43.08 -28.73 -24.49
N ALA A 409 42.92 -27.62 -23.81
CA ALA A 409 41.68 -26.86 -23.81
C ALA A 409 41.41 -26.17 -25.16
N ALA A 410 42.44 -25.71 -25.86
CA ALA A 410 42.34 -25.15 -27.20
C ALA A 410 41.96 -26.22 -28.22
N GLU A 411 42.53 -27.42 -28.10
CA GLU A 411 42.22 -28.58 -28.95
C GLU A 411 40.77 -29.08 -28.72
N TYR A 412 40.30 -29.09 -27.47
CA TYR A 412 38.92 -29.43 -27.14
C TYR A 412 37.93 -28.37 -27.67
N LYS A 413 38.38 -27.09 -27.72
CA LYS A 413 37.63 -25.99 -28.29
C LYS A 413 37.49 -26.11 -29.82
N ALA A 414 38.58 -26.50 -30.50
CA ALA A 414 38.59 -26.68 -31.95
C ALA A 414 37.75 -27.89 -32.40
N ASN A 415 37.65 -28.92 -31.60
CA ASN A 415 36.95 -30.17 -31.90
C ASN A 415 35.51 -30.25 -31.41
N ALA A 416 34.95 -29.14 -30.86
CA ALA A 416 33.57 -29.12 -30.37
C ALA A 416 32.56 -29.24 -31.53
N LYS A 417 31.74 -30.30 -31.50
CA LYS A 417 30.68 -30.53 -32.51
C LYS A 417 29.75 -29.33 -32.62
N ALA A 418 29.49 -28.81 -33.84
CA ALA A 418 28.54 -27.76 -34.07
C ALA A 418 27.17 -28.04 -33.45
N GLY A 419 26.63 -27.06 -32.67
CA GLY A 419 25.35 -27.18 -31.96
C GLY A 419 25.44 -27.79 -30.55
N SER A 420 26.60 -28.32 -30.10
CA SER A 420 26.82 -28.79 -28.73
C SER A 420 26.82 -27.64 -27.71
N LEU A 421 26.60 -27.98 -26.44
CA LEU A 421 26.65 -26.98 -25.33
C LEU A 421 28.03 -26.31 -25.24
N ALA A 422 29.11 -27.05 -25.52
CA ALA A 422 30.46 -26.54 -25.57
C ALA A 422 30.67 -25.55 -26.73
N SER A 423 30.11 -25.80 -27.90
CA SER A 423 30.14 -24.88 -29.05
C SER A 423 29.37 -23.58 -28.77
N LYS A 424 28.19 -23.69 -28.16
CA LYS A 424 27.40 -22.50 -27.76
C LYS A 424 28.10 -21.65 -26.69
N ALA A 425 28.72 -22.27 -25.70
CA ALA A 425 29.48 -21.59 -24.66
C ALA A 425 30.72 -20.86 -25.24
N ASN A 426 31.39 -21.44 -26.22
CA ASN A 426 32.51 -20.82 -26.91
C ASN A 426 32.08 -19.60 -27.74
N MET A 427 30.93 -19.65 -28.43
CA MET A 427 30.38 -18.49 -29.16
C MET A 427 30.02 -17.32 -28.25
N VAL A 428 29.42 -17.60 -27.08
CA VAL A 428 29.11 -16.56 -26.08
C VAL A 428 30.40 -15.92 -25.53
N LYS A 429 31.42 -16.73 -25.28
CA LYS A 429 32.72 -16.21 -24.82
C LYS A 429 33.39 -15.33 -25.87
N GLU A 430 33.43 -15.74 -27.13
CA GLU A 430 33.98 -14.92 -28.22
C GLU A 430 33.19 -13.62 -28.48
N PHE A 431 31.88 -13.66 -28.34
CA PHE A 431 31.03 -12.48 -28.41
C PHE A 431 31.38 -11.46 -27.30
N ASN A 432 31.52 -11.94 -26.06
CA ASN A 432 31.89 -11.10 -24.92
C ASN A 432 33.32 -10.52 -25.06
N GLU A 433 34.29 -11.31 -25.54
CA GLU A 433 35.66 -10.86 -25.76
C GLU A 433 35.76 -9.80 -26.87
N ARG A 434 34.93 -9.89 -27.93
CA ARG A 434 34.83 -8.85 -28.96
C ARG A 434 34.20 -7.55 -28.46
N ASN A 435 33.22 -7.63 -27.58
CA ASN A 435 32.57 -6.45 -27.00
C ASN A 435 33.39 -5.77 -25.90
N SER A 436 34.28 -6.48 -25.24
CA SER A 436 35.19 -5.90 -24.24
C SER A 436 36.44 -5.21 -24.81
N ARG A 437 36.67 -5.33 -26.15
CA ARG A 437 37.78 -4.67 -26.87
C ARG A 437 37.34 -3.42 -27.64
N LYS A 438 36.06 -3.06 -27.55
CA LYS A 438 35.52 -1.76 -27.96
C LYS A 438 35.28 -0.84 -26.77
#